data_42e7273e2bf2f30d97422dd56447c51c
#
_entry.id   42e7273e2bf2f30d97422dd56447c51c
#
_cell.length_a   1.000
_cell.length_b   1.000
_cell.length_c   1.000
_cell.angle_alpha   90.00
_cell.angle_beta   90.00
_cell.angle_gamma   90.00
#
_symmetry.space_group_name_H-M   'P 1'
#
loop_
_entity.id
_entity.type
_entity.pdbx_description
1 polymer ?
#
loop_
_entity_poly.entity_id
_entity_poly.type
_entity_poly.pdbx_seq_one_letter_code
_entity_poly.pdbx_strand_id
1 'polypeptide(L)'
;QTQSIFASAEVGWKSMFYLTLTGRNDWASQLANSSSTCFFYPSIGLSAVVSEMVKLPSFVDYLKVRSSFSSVGMPYPRNLTSPTFEYDETTQTWKPKTHYPIGDLKPERTDSWEFGLDMRLFKDFNLSLSWYLANTFNQTFDPKISVSSGYTTIYLQTGYVRNQGVEL
;
A
#
# COMPACT_ATOMS: atom_id res chain seq x y z
N GLN A 1 -6.89 17.19 -7.24
CA GLN A 1 -7.86 16.90 -6.16
C GLN A 1 -8.01 15.41 -5.99
N THR A 2 -8.15 14.96 -4.74
CA THR A 2 -8.49 13.57 -4.43
C THR A 2 -9.74 13.61 -3.56
N GLN A 3 -10.70 12.76 -3.89
CA GLN A 3 -11.90 12.51 -3.09
C GLN A 3 -11.84 11.07 -2.62
N SER A 4 -12.21 10.83 -1.37
CA SER A 4 -12.11 9.49 -0.78
C SER A 4 -13.38 9.18 0.02
N ILE A 5 -13.81 7.94 -0.07
CA ILE A 5 -14.81 7.36 0.83
C ILE A 5 -14.19 6.14 1.50
N PHE A 6 -14.41 5.97 2.79
CA PHE A 6 -13.94 4.81 3.51
C PHE A 6 -15.01 4.26 4.45
N ALA A 7 -14.93 2.98 4.70
CA ALA A 7 -15.76 2.28 5.67
C ALA A 7 -14.90 1.28 6.45
N SER A 8 -15.23 1.10 7.73
CA SER A 8 -14.61 0.13 8.60
C SER A 8 -15.69 -0.60 9.39
N ALA A 9 -15.54 -1.91 9.55
CA ALA A 9 -16.39 -2.74 10.37
C ALA A 9 -15.51 -3.67 11.20
N GLU A 10 -15.85 -3.79 12.49
CA GLU A 10 -15.22 -4.72 13.41
C GLU A 10 -16.27 -5.59 14.06
N VAL A 11 -16.05 -6.89 14.05
CA VAL A 11 -16.94 -7.89 14.65
C VAL A 11 -16.12 -8.73 15.61
N GLY A 12 -16.51 -8.68 16.89
CA GLY A 12 -15.98 -9.54 17.95
C GLY A 12 -16.95 -10.66 18.32
N TRP A 13 -16.44 -11.87 18.50
CA TRP A 13 -17.23 -13.02 18.94
C TRP A 13 -16.64 -13.66 20.19
N LYS A 14 -17.44 -13.67 21.26
CA LYS A 14 -17.10 -14.27 22.58
C LYS A 14 -15.75 -13.80 23.15
N SER A 15 -15.29 -12.60 22.83
CA SER A 15 -13.96 -12.10 23.19
C SER A 15 -12.78 -12.98 22.75
N MET A 16 -13.06 -13.97 21.88
CA MET A 16 -12.08 -14.93 21.37
C MET A 16 -11.61 -14.59 19.96
N PHE A 17 -12.55 -14.15 19.10
CA PHE A 17 -12.29 -13.85 17.70
C PHE A 17 -12.66 -12.42 17.38
N TYR A 18 -11.83 -11.77 16.57
CA TYR A 18 -12.08 -10.44 16.06
C TYR A 18 -11.79 -10.43 14.56
N LEU A 19 -12.76 -9.93 13.80
CA LEU A 19 -12.66 -9.70 12.37
C LEU A 19 -12.76 -8.20 12.15
N THR A 20 -11.75 -7.62 11.51
CA THR A 20 -11.74 -6.21 11.08
C THR A 20 -11.74 -6.17 9.57
N LEU A 21 -12.69 -5.46 8.99
CA LEU A 21 -12.80 -5.21 7.55
C LEU A 21 -12.71 -3.73 7.31
N THR A 22 -11.84 -3.32 6.41
CA THR A 22 -11.80 -1.92 5.96
C THR A 22 -11.78 -1.84 4.45
N GLY A 23 -12.40 -0.81 3.93
CA GLY A 23 -12.38 -0.50 2.51
C GLY A 23 -12.33 0.99 2.31
N ARG A 24 -11.48 1.44 1.40
CA ARG A 24 -11.36 2.83 0.98
C ARG A 24 -11.38 2.88 -0.53
N ASN A 25 -12.14 3.83 -1.08
CA ASN A 25 -12.10 4.13 -2.50
C ASN A 25 -11.69 5.58 -2.71
N ASP A 26 -10.66 5.79 -3.51
CA ASP A 26 -10.12 7.10 -3.84
C ASP A 26 -10.36 7.42 -5.31
N TRP A 27 -10.90 8.60 -5.58
CA TRP A 27 -10.96 9.19 -6.92
C TRP A 27 -9.92 10.29 -7.01
N ALA A 28 -8.97 10.15 -7.91
CA ALA A 28 -7.85 11.07 -8.01
C ALA A 28 -7.79 11.74 -9.38
N SER A 29 -7.71 13.07 -9.40
CA SER A 29 -7.55 13.82 -10.65
C SER A 29 -6.22 13.59 -11.36
N GLN A 30 -5.22 13.01 -10.66
CA GLN A 30 -3.95 12.59 -11.25
C GLN A 30 -4.13 11.51 -12.31
N LEU A 31 -5.24 10.78 -12.25
CA LEU A 31 -5.61 9.69 -13.16
C LEU A 31 -6.50 10.14 -14.31
N ALA A 32 -6.73 11.43 -14.44
CA ALA A 32 -7.38 11.96 -15.63
C ALA A 32 -6.57 11.50 -16.86
N ASN A 33 -7.27 10.97 -17.86
CA ASN A 33 -6.71 10.35 -19.07
C ASN A 33 -6.03 8.97 -18.89
N SER A 34 -6.15 8.32 -17.73
CA SER A 34 -5.81 6.91 -17.58
C SER A 34 -7.05 6.03 -17.66
N SER A 35 -6.86 4.74 -17.89
CA SER A 35 -7.96 3.77 -18.01
C SER A 35 -8.77 3.59 -16.72
N SER A 36 -8.22 3.97 -15.57
CA SER A 36 -8.88 3.87 -14.27
C SER A 36 -8.76 5.18 -13.52
N THR A 37 -9.88 5.75 -13.12
CA THR A 37 -9.95 7.04 -12.38
C THR A 37 -10.10 6.87 -10.89
N CYS A 38 -10.29 5.64 -10.41
CA CYS A 38 -10.48 5.35 -8.99
C CYS A 38 -9.68 4.11 -8.56
N PHE A 39 -9.40 4.02 -7.26
CA PHE A 39 -8.74 2.90 -6.63
C PHE A 39 -9.49 2.45 -5.41
N PHE A 40 -9.61 1.14 -5.27
CA PHE A 40 -10.16 0.51 -4.09
C PHE A 40 -9.05 -0.16 -3.28
N TYR A 41 -9.00 0.14 -1.99
CA TYR A 41 -8.03 -0.34 -1.02
C TYR A 41 -8.73 -1.22 0.02
N PRO A 42 -8.77 -2.53 -0.16
CA PRO A 42 -9.31 -3.44 0.85
C PRO A 42 -8.28 -3.76 1.92
N SER A 43 -8.76 -4.01 3.15
CA SER A 43 -7.98 -4.63 4.20
C SER A 43 -8.87 -5.57 5.01
N ILE A 44 -8.30 -6.69 5.42
CA ILE A 44 -8.92 -7.66 6.30
C ILE A 44 -7.94 -8.04 7.40
N GLY A 45 -8.39 -7.98 8.64
CA GLY A 45 -7.65 -8.42 9.82
C GLY A 45 -8.43 -9.49 10.57
N LEU A 46 -7.74 -10.55 10.96
CA LEU A 46 -8.26 -11.61 11.82
C LEU A 46 -7.36 -11.70 13.05
N SER A 47 -7.95 -11.78 14.22
CA SER A 47 -7.22 -12.15 15.43
C SER A 47 -8.01 -13.12 16.29
N ALA A 48 -7.28 -14.02 16.95
CA ALA A 48 -7.84 -15.01 17.86
C ALA A 48 -7.06 -15.04 19.17
N VAL A 49 -7.78 -14.92 20.28
CA VAL A 49 -7.22 -15.04 21.64
C VAL A 49 -7.27 -16.50 22.03
N VAL A 50 -6.18 -17.22 21.73
CA VAL A 50 -6.11 -18.69 21.92
C VAL A 50 -6.21 -19.08 23.39
N SER A 51 -5.70 -18.23 24.31
CA SER A 51 -5.81 -18.44 25.75
C SER A 51 -7.25 -18.49 26.28
N GLU A 52 -8.20 -17.89 25.56
CA GLU A 52 -9.62 -17.96 25.90
C GLU A 52 -10.33 -19.18 25.28
N MET A 53 -9.69 -19.85 24.34
CA MET A 53 -10.27 -20.97 23.57
C MET A 53 -9.89 -22.32 24.14
N VAL A 54 -8.65 -22.45 24.58
CA VAL A 54 -8.08 -23.71 25.05
C VAL A 54 -7.27 -23.49 26.33
N LYS A 55 -7.25 -24.51 27.20
CA LYS A 55 -6.41 -24.50 28.38
C LYS A 55 -4.94 -24.65 27.95
N LEU A 56 -4.18 -23.62 28.17
CA LEU A 56 -2.74 -23.59 27.90
C LEU A 56 -1.95 -24.13 29.11
N PRO A 57 -0.70 -24.54 28.93
CA PRO A 57 0.21 -24.84 30.03
C PRO A 57 0.34 -23.67 30.98
N SER A 58 0.54 -23.94 32.29
CA SER A 58 0.55 -22.93 33.35
C SER A 58 1.61 -21.83 33.23
N PHE A 59 2.58 -21.99 32.33
CA PHE A 59 3.61 -20.98 32.06
C PHE A 59 3.18 -19.99 30.95
N VAL A 60 2.07 -20.24 30.24
CA VAL A 60 1.53 -19.35 29.20
C VAL A 60 0.26 -18.69 29.74
N ASP A 61 0.37 -17.42 30.11
CA ASP A 61 -0.75 -16.67 30.67
C ASP A 61 -1.67 -16.05 29.59
N TYR A 62 -1.10 -15.74 28.42
CA TYR A 62 -1.82 -15.14 27.31
C TYR A 62 -1.21 -15.56 25.98
N LEU A 63 -2.06 -15.86 25.01
CA LEU A 63 -1.66 -16.18 23.66
C LEU A 63 -2.71 -15.64 22.67
N LYS A 64 -2.25 -14.74 21.80
CA LYS A 64 -3.06 -14.19 20.71
C LYS A 64 -2.32 -14.39 19.38
N VAL A 65 -3.03 -14.85 18.38
CA VAL A 65 -2.55 -14.91 17.00
C VAL A 65 -3.30 -13.88 16.17
N ARG A 66 -2.60 -13.27 15.22
CA ARG A 66 -3.17 -12.28 14.31
C ARG A 66 -2.69 -12.54 12.88
N SER A 67 -3.57 -12.26 11.94
CA SER A 67 -3.28 -12.31 10.51
C SER A 67 -3.96 -11.14 9.83
N SER A 68 -3.27 -10.45 8.96
CA SER A 68 -3.85 -9.38 8.18
C SER A 68 -3.41 -9.42 6.73
N PHE A 69 -4.30 -8.94 5.87
CA PHE A 69 -4.04 -8.65 4.48
C PHE A 69 -4.47 -7.23 4.18
N SER A 70 -3.67 -6.48 3.46
CA SER A 70 -4.02 -5.16 2.97
C SER A 70 -3.49 -4.95 1.56
N SER A 71 -4.26 -4.20 0.77
CA SER A 71 -3.85 -3.77 -0.56
C SER A 71 -3.94 -2.26 -0.62
N VAL A 72 -2.80 -1.59 -0.86
CA VAL A 72 -2.70 -0.13 -0.90
C VAL A 72 -2.13 0.31 -2.24
N GLY A 73 -2.78 1.30 -2.86
CA GLY A 73 -2.28 1.91 -4.10
C GLY A 73 -1.72 3.30 -3.83
N MET A 74 -0.70 3.68 -4.57
CA MET A 74 -0.12 5.01 -4.55
C MET A 74 -0.32 5.67 -5.93
N PRO A 75 -1.01 6.81 -5.99
CA PRO A 75 -1.12 7.56 -7.24
C PRO A 75 0.22 8.23 -7.57
N TYR A 76 0.53 8.34 -8.87
CA TYR A 76 1.71 9.05 -9.32
C TYR A 76 1.55 10.58 -9.29
N PRO A 77 2.64 11.33 -9.51
CA PRO A 77 2.60 12.78 -9.61
C PRO A 77 1.58 13.28 -10.65
N ARG A 78 1.09 14.49 -10.45
CA ARG A 78 0.09 15.09 -11.36
C ARG A 78 0.69 15.32 -12.75
N ASN A 79 -0.18 15.31 -13.76
CA ASN A 79 0.13 15.70 -15.14
C ASN A 79 1.18 14.83 -15.85
N LEU A 80 1.36 13.55 -15.44
CA LEU A 80 2.24 12.62 -16.15
C LEU A 80 1.60 12.07 -17.42
N THR A 81 0.30 11.95 -17.44
CA THR A 81 -0.48 11.39 -18.57
C THR A 81 -0.87 12.42 -19.63
N SER A 82 -0.63 13.70 -19.37
CA SER A 82 -0.93 14.78 -20.30
C SER A 82 0.33 15.52 -20.72
N PRO A 83 0.54 15.76 -22.01
CA PRO A 83 1.56 16.68 -22.47
C PRO A 83 1.19 18.08 -21.97
N THR A 84 1.96 18.63 -21.06
CA THR A 84 1.77 19.99 -20.56
C THR A 84 3.02 20.78 -20.77
N PHE A 85 2.86 22.07 -21.03
CA PHE A 85 3.95 23.02 -21.03
C PHE A 85 4.14 23.55 -19.60
N GLU A 86 5.37 23.83 -19.24
CA GLU A 86 5.75 24.49 -18.00
C GLU A 86 6.18 25.91 -18.32
N TYR A 87 5.66 26.89 -17.57
CA TYR A 87 6.08 28.28 -17.75
C TYR A 87 7.36 28.53 -16.97
N ASP A 88 8.41 28.91 -17.68
CA ASP A 88 9.69 29.29 -17.07
C ASP A 88 9.65 30.79 -16.78
N GLU A 89 9.57 31.16 -15.51
CA GLU A 89 9.53 32.57 -15.06
C GLU A 89 10.81 33.33 -15.39
N THR A 90 11.94 32.63 -15.48
CA THR A 90 13.26 33.27 -15.77
C THR A 90 13.36 33.69 -17.22
N THR A 91 12.88 32.87 -18.13
CA THR A 91 12.95 33.13 -19.58
C THR A 91 11.64 33.67 -20.14
N GLN A 92 10.58 33.76 -19.30
CA GLN A 92 9.22 34.18 -19.67
C GLN A 92 8.67 33.42 -20.89
N THR A 93 9.00 32.13 -21.00
CA THR A 93 8.59 31.29 -22.13
C THR A 93 7.93 30.00 -21.61
N TRP A 94 7.03 29.47 -22.45
CA TRP A 94 6.48 28.14 -22.23
C TRP A 94 7.46 27.10 -22.78
N LYS A 95 7.95 26.21 -21.91
CA LYS A 95 8.80 25.08 -22.28
C LYS A 95 7.98 23.79 -22.26
N PRO A 96 8.16 22.88 -23.23
CA PRO A 96 7.58 21.56 -23.14
C PRO A 96 8.17 20.83 -21.94
N LYS A 97 7.33 20.00 -21.27
CA LYS A 97 7.85 19.12 -20.23
C LYS A 97 8.89 18.17 -20.80
N THR A 98 9.91 17.95 -20.00
CA THR A 98 11.05 17.10 -20.34
C THR A 98 10.75 15.60 -20.24
N HIS A 99 9.56 15.21 -19.78
CA HIS A 99 9.11 13.84 -19.64
C HIS A 99 8.29 13.40 -20.84
N TYR A 100 8.61 12.24 -21.39
CA TYR A 100 7.81 11.63 -22.45
C TYR A 100 6.42 11.27 -21.88
N PRO A 101 5.30 11.74 -22.50
CA PRO A 101 3.96 11.45 -22.01
C PRO A 101 3.61 9.97 -22.26
N ILE A 102 3.27 9.23 -21.21
CA ILE A 102 2.77 7.87 -21.29
C ILE A 102 1.26 7.88 -21.06
N GLY A 103 0.52 7.32 -22.01
CA GLY A 103 -0.94 7.41 -22.03
C GLY A 103 -1.68 6.53 -21.02
N ASP A 104 -1.08 5.45 -20.54
CA ASP A 104 -1.78 4.48 -19.68
C ASP A 104 -0.89 4.04 -18.52
N LEU A 105 -0.86 4.85 -17.48
CA LEU A 105 -0.19 4.54 -16.23
C LEU A 105 -1.18 3.86 -15.27
N LYS A 106 -0.74 2.71 -14.72
CA LYS A 106 -1.46 2.03 -13.63
C LYS A 106 -0.90 2.50 -12.29
N PRO A 107 -1.72 2.59 -11.23
CA PRO A 107 -1.20 2.93 -9.91
C PRO A 107 -0.20 1.90 -9.43
N GLU A 108 0.80 2.35 -8.72
CA GLU A 108 1.64 1.48 -7.91
C GLU A 108 0.77 0.85 -6.82
N ARG A 109 0.85 -0.48 -6.67
CA ARG A 109 0.05 -1.22 -5.72
C ARG A 109 0.94 -2.09 -4.87
N THR A 110 0.74 -2.03 -3.56
CA THR A 110 1.41 -2.90 -2.60
C THR A 110 0.39 -3.79 -1.91
N ASP A 111 0.56 -5.09 -2.06
CA ASP A 111 -0.20 -6.12 -1.36
C ASP A 111 0.66 -6.66 -0.21
N SER A 112 0.15 -6.55 1.01
CA SER A 112 0.86 -6.91 2.22
C SER A 112 0.13 -7.99 3.01
N TRP A 113 0.87 -8.99 3.46
CA TRP A 113 0.45 -10.01 4.41
C TRP A 113 1.25 -9.86 5.69
N GLU A 114 0.59 -9.96 6.83
CA GLU A 114 1.24 -9.99 8.13
C GLU A 114 0.66 -11.12 8.98
N PHE A 115 1.52 -11.84 9.67
CA PHE A 115 1.18 -12.83 10.69
C PHE A 115 1.90 -12.47 11.97
N GLY A 116 1.14 -12.37 13.05
CA GLY A 116 1.67 -12.00 14.36
C GLY A 116 1.25 -12.98 15.46
N LEU A 117 2.13 -13.10 16.42
CA LEU A 117 1.95 -13.89 17.64
C LEU A 117 2.32 -13.02 18.83
N ASP A 118 1.35 -12.78 19.72
CA ASP A 118 1.57 -12.09 20.99
C ASP A 118 1.39 -13.08 22.12
N MET A 119 2.39 -13.19 22.98
CA MET A 119 2.43 -14.18 24.07
C MET A 119 2.92 -13.53 25.36
N ARG A 120 2.29 -13.91 26.48
CA ARG A 120 2.78 -13.60 27.83
C ARG A 120 3.14 -14.90 28.55
N LEU A 121 4.36 -14.94 29.04
CA LEU A 121 4.93 -16.08 29.73
C LEU A 121 5.29 -15.70 31.16
N PHE A 122 5.06 -16.62 32.11
CA PHE A 122 5.47 -16.48 33.50
C PHE A 122 5.01 -15.16 34.15
N LYS A 123 3.86 -14.58 33.68
CA LYS A 123 3.26 -13.30 34.11
C LYS A 123 4.04 -12.04 33.74
N ASP A 124 5.36 -12.12 33.60
CA ASP A 124 6.24 -10.95 33.48
C ASP A 124 6.90 -10.83 32.10
N PHE A 125 6.99 -11.92 31.34
CA PHE A 125 7.68 -11.94 30.06
C PHE A 125 6.70 -11.80 28.89
N ASN A 126 6.75 -10.69 28.16
CA ASN A 126 5.96 -10.46 26.98
C ASN A 126 6.81 -10.64 25.72
N LEU A 127 6.33 -11.47 24.81
CA LEU A 127 6.92 -11.75 23.52
C LEU A 127 5.95 -11.38 22.42
N SER A 128 6.39 -10.61 21.44
CA SER A 128 5.64 -10.30 20.22
C SER A 128 6.50 -10.64 19.02
N LEU A 129 6.01 -11.55 18.19
CA LEU A 129 6.66 -11.99 16.95
C LEU A 129 5.78 -11.65 15.79
N SER A 130 6.32 -10.99 14.77
CA SER A 130 5.63 -10.69 13.53
C SER A 130 6.45 -11.15 12.33
N TRP A 131 5.79 -11.76 11.35
CA TRP A 131 6.32 -11.99 10.03
C TRP A 131 5.48 -11.23 9.01
N TYR A 132 6.13 -10.55 8.07
CA TYR A 132 5.46 -9.80 7.02
C TYR A 132 6.02 -10.11 5.64
N LEU A 133 5.15 -9.97 4.65
CA LEU A 133 5.46 -10.09 3.23
C LEU A 133 4.70 -8.99 2.48
N ALA A 134 5.43 -8.09 1.84
CA ALA A 134 4.87 -7.03 1.00
C ALA A 134 5.36 -7.18 -0.45
N ASN A 135 4.42 -7.17 -1.39
CA ASN A 135 4.69 -7.21 -2.82
C ASN A 135 4.20 -5.92 -3.46
N THR A 136 5.12 -5.15 -4.04
CA THR A 136 4.81 -3.93 -4.77
C THR A 136 4.83 -4.20 -6.27
N PHE A 137 3.76 -3.82 -6.96
CA PHE A 137 3.56 -3.98 -8.40
C PHE A 137 3.50 -2.63 -9.08
N ASN A 138 3.80 -2.60 -10.36
CA ASN A 138 3.76 -1.40 -11.22
C ASN A 138 4.63 -0.26 -10.68
N GLN A 139 5.75 -0.57 -10.05
CA GLN A 139 6.65 0.45 -9.56
C GLN A 139 7.14 1.30 -10.73
N THR A 140 7.09 2.61 -10.54
CA THR A 140 7.42 3.58 -11.58
C THR A 140 8.90 3.96 -11.49
N PHE A 141 9.58 3.90 -12.63
CA PHE A 141 10.95 4.34 -12.81
C PHE A 141 10.98 5.48 -13.83
N ASP A 142 11.92 6.40 -13.67
CA ASP A 142 12.14 7.56 -14.54
C ASP A 142 13.54 7.55 -15.20
N PRO A 143 13.88 6.51 -16.00
CA PRO A 143 15.18 6.45 -16.64
C PRO A 143 15.37 7.62 -17.60
N LYS A 144 16.63 8.09 -17.69
CA LYS A 144 17.02 9.09 -18.65
C LYS A 144 17.05 8.49 -20.06
N ILE A 145 16.58 9.25 -21.03
CA ILE A 145 16.62 8.90 -22.45
C ILE A 145 17.47 9.89 -23.23
N SER A 146 17.80 9.53 -24.48
CA SER A 146 18.60 10.39 -25.33
C SER A 146 17.91 11.73 -25.58
N VAL A 147 18.65 12.83 -25.41
CA VAL A 147 18.16 14.20 -25.64
C VAL A 147 17.72 14.42 -27.10
N SER A 148 18.22 13.59 -28.02
CA SER A 148 17.81 13.63 -29.44
C SER A 148 16.36 13.28 -29.68
N SER A 149 15.69 12.64 -28.67
CA SER A 149 14.25 12.38 -28.71
C SER A 149 13.38 13.60 -28.40
N GLY A 150 13.97 14.72 -27.98
CA GLY A 150 13.26 15.90 -27.48
C GLY A 150 12.80 15.80 -26.01
N TYR A 151 13.06 14.67 -25.35
CA TYR A 151 12.72 14.42 -23.94
C TYR A 151 13.97 13.97 -23.19
N THR A 152 13.99 14.17 -21.88
CA THR A 152 15.12 13.76 -21.01
C THR A 152 14.85 12.51 -20.22
N THR A 153 13.57 12.24 -19.90
CA THR A 153 13.15 11.10 -19.08
C THR A 153 11.87 10.46 -19.64
N ILE A 154 11.68 9.19 -19.33
CA ILE A 154 10.46 8.44 -19.62
C ILE A 154 10.02 7.73 -18.35
N TYR A 155 8.71 7.68 -18.08
CA TYR A 155 8.17 6.84 -16.99
C TYR A 155 7.89 5.43 -17.50
N LEU A 156 8.49 4.46 -16.84
CA LEU A 156 8.27 3.03 -17.11
C LEU A 156 7.67 2.38 -15.87
N GLN A 157 6.63 1.59 -16.07
CA GLN A 157 5.98 0.81 -15.02
C GLN A 157 6.22 -0.67 -15.22
N THR A 158 7.34 -1.17 -14.72
CA THR A 158 7.71 -2.58 -14.86
C THR A 158 8.20 -3.20 -13.56
N GLY A 159 8.28 -2.39 -12.48
CA GLY A 159 8.87 -2.83 -11.22
C GLY A 159 7.99 -3.81 -10.46
N TYR A 160 8.60 -4.92 -10.04
CA TYR A 160 8.09 -5.79 -9.00
C TYR A 160 9.10 -5.86 -7.87
N VAL A 161 8.68 -5.46 -6.67
CA VAL A 161 9.54 -5.50 -5.48
C VAL A 161 8.87 -6.35 -4.43
N ARG A 162 9.62 -7.28 -3.86
CA ARG A 162 9.20 -8.09 -2.71
C ARG A 162 10.02 -7.70 -1.49
N ASN A 163 9.33 -7.38 -0.42
CA ASN A 163 9.92 -7.12 0.88
C ASN A 163 9.34 -8.09 1.90
N GLN A 164 10.19 -8.75 2.68
CA GLN A 164 9.74 -9.68 3.73
C GLN A 164 10.69 -9.62 4.91
N GLY A 165 10.17 -9.84 6.10
CA GLY A 165 10.97 -9.80 7.31
C GLY A 165 10.26 -10.42 8.50
N VAL A 166 11.05 -10.55 9.58
CA VAL A 166 10.61 -11.01 10.89
C VAL A 166 11.01 -9.96 11.90
N GLU A 167 10.10 -9.62 12.80
CA GLU A 167 10.28 -8.70 13.91
C GLU A 167 10.00 -9.43 15.23
N LEU A 168 10.84 -9.22 16.23
CA LEU A 168 10.77 -9.81 17.56
C LEU A 168 10.84 -8.72 18.61
#